data_bb8c1b702c1decd29a87b5e30a90e430
#
_entry.id   bb8c1b702c1decd29a87b5e30a90e430
#
_cell.length_a   1.000
_cell.length_b   1.000
_cell.length_c   1.000
_cell.angle_alpha   90.00
_cell.angle_beta   90.00
_cell.angle_gamma   90.00
#
_symmetry.space_group_name_H-M   'P 1'
#
loop_
_entity.id
_entity.type
_entity.pdbx_description
1 polymer ?
#
loop_
_entity_poly.entity_id
_entity_poly.type
_entity_poly.pdbx_seq_one_letter_code
_entity_poly.pdbx_strand_id
1 'polypeptide(L)'
;PVLSAAKTYRDNSDTLVELGEIAQPTQNKELVIRLGDRFVEHSSTSYFLAAKTVFSELVGNVTDHSESKIPGLAGLQVYRPYNKPKHIQTVISDSGLGIATTLRTTLQSEHPKLYAQFSAETVENDIALVQKAFTSGEVSRFGKGRGLGFKSSREHASKEKVIIFIRQLTFSLALEYSKG
;
A
#
# COMPACT_ATOMS: atom_id res chain seq x y z
N PRO A 1 -2.97 -4.42 24.88
CA PRO A 1 -3.78 -4.31 23.65
C PRO A 1 -3.48 -5.44 22.66
N VAL A 2 -2.20 -5.81 22.48
CA VAL A 2 -1.77 -6.88 21.55
C VAL A 2 -2.33 -8.25 21.95
N LEU A 3 -2.41 -8.54 23.24
CA LEU A 3 -2.91 -9.82 23.74
C LEU A 3 -4.44 -9.96 23.59
N SER A 4 -5.20 -8.86 23.62
CA SER A 4 -6.64 -8.90 23.35
C SER A 4 -6.92 -9.08 21.86
N ALA A 5 -6.09 -8.51 20.98
CA ALA A 5 -6.18 -8.75 19.56
C ALA A 5 -5.90 -10.22 19.21
N ALA A 6 -4.92 -10.86 19.87
CA ALA A 6 -4.63 -12.28 19.64
C ALA A 6 -5.78 -13.24 20.04
N LYS A 7 -6.61 -12.87 21.02
CA LYS A 7 -7.81 -13.65 21.39
C LYS A 7 -8.93 -13.56 20.34
N THR A 8 -9.07 -12.39 19.73
CA THR A 8 -10.07 -12.15 18.67
C THR A 8 -9.61 -12.77 17.33
N TYR A 9 -8.31 -12.97 17.14
CA TYR A 9 -7.74 -13.56 15.93
C TYR A 9 -8.04 -15.06 15.78
N ARG A 10 -8.35 -15.74 16.86
CA ARG A 10 -8.62 -17.19 16.82
C ARG A 10 -9.81 -17.57 15.95
N ASP A 11 -10.82 -16.71 15.89
CA ASP A 11 -12.05 -16.97 15.15
C ASP A 11 -11.95 -16.55 13.67
N ASN A 12 -10.85 -15.86 13.30
CA ASN A 12 -10.60 -15.42 11.93
C ASN A 12 -9.39 -16.13 11.27
N SER A 13 -8.86 -17.17 11.88
CA SER A 13 -7.70 -17.91 11.36
C SER A 13 -7.93 -18.46 9.95
N ASP A 14 -9.14 -18.87 9.64
CA ASP A 14 -9.53 -19.39 8.33
C ASP A 14 -9.58 -18.29 7.25
N THR A 15 -9.53 -17.02 7.64
CA THR A 15 -9.57 -15.90 6.70
C THR A 15 -8.19 -15.30 6.46
N LEU A 16 -7.23 -15.47 7.37
CA LEU A 16 -5.85 -15.03 7.20
C LEU A 16 -5.10 -16.05 6.34
N VAL A 17 -4.68 -15.63 5.16
CA VAL A 17 -4.07 -16.51 4.16
C VAL A 17 -2.56 -16.39 4.14
N GLU A 18 -2.03 -15.19 4.38
CA GLU A 18 -0.59 -14.92 4.44
C GLU A 18 -0.31 -13.79 5.44
N LEU A 19 0.80 -13.89 6.16
CA LEU A 19 1.32 -12.85 7.04
C LEU A 19 2.85 -12.94 7.05
N GLY A 20 3.52 -11.80 6.89
CA GLY A 20 4.97 -11.74 6.91
C GLY A 20 5.51 -10.37 7.29
N GLU A 21 6.75 -10.38 7.76
CA GLU A 21 7.50 -9.17 8.06
C GLU A 21 8.15 -8.59 6.81
N ILE A 22 8.17 -7.27 6.73
CA ILE A 22 8.91 -6.51 5.71
C ILE A 22 10.19 -6.01 6.38
N ALA A 23 11.29 -6.72 6.18
CA ALA A 23 12.55 -6.43 6.87
C ALA A 23 13.74 -6.44 5.90
N GLN A 24 14.17 -7.63 5.45
CA GLN A 24 15.36 -7.80 4.63
C GLN A 24 15.01 -7.95 3.14
N PRO A 25 15.80 -7.39 2.20
CA PRO A 25 15.48 -7.42 0.77
C PRO A 25 15.23 -8.82 0.20
N THR A 26 15.95 -9.83 0.65
CA THR A 26 15.77 -11.22 0.19
C THR A 26 14.45 -11.79 0.69
N GLN A 27 14.15 -11.62 1.98
CA GLN A 27 12.88 -12.06 2.58
C GLN A 27 11.68 -11.32 1.99
N ASN A 28 11.85 -10.04 1.67
CA ASN A 28 10.81 -9.24 1.02
C ASN A 28 10.44 -9.77 -0.38
N LYS A 29 11.41 -10.27 -1.15
CA LYS A 29 11.12 -10.93 -2.44
C LYS A 29 10.29 -12.19 -2.28
N GLU A 30 10.63 -13.02 -1.30
CA GLU A 30 9.87 -14.23 -0.99
C GLU A 30 8.47 -13.89 -0.49
N LEU A 31 8.32 -12.87 0.35
CA LEU A 31 7.03 -12.39 0.84
C LEU A 31 6.15 -11.91 -0.32
N VAL A 32 6.69 -11.12 -1.26
CA VAL A 32 5.95 -10.66 -2.44
C VAL A 32 5.48 -11.83 -3.31
N ILE A 33 6.31 -12.86 -3.46
CA ILE A 33 5.93 -14.07 -4.21
C ILE A 33 4.77 -14.77 -3.49
N ARG A 34 4.88 -15.03 -2.20
CA ARG A 34 3.81 -15.69 -1.41
C ARG A 34 2.51 -14.90 -1.45
N LEU A 35 2.56 -13.57 -1.23
CA LEU A 35 1.38 -12.70 -1.33
C LEU A 35 0.73 -12.79 -2.73
N GLY A 36 1.54 -12.77 -3.79
CA GLY A 36 1.07 -12.88 -5.17
C GLY A 36 0.41 -14.23 -5.45
N ASP A 37 1.06 -15.31 -5.07
CA ASP A 37 0.55 -16.67 -5.27
C ASP A 37 -0.76 -16.89 -4.51
N ARG A 38 -0.83 -16.48 -3.24
CA ARG A 38 -2.05 -16.58 -2.43
C ARG A 38 -3.18 -15.69 -2.96
N PHE A 39 -2.85 -14.49 -3.43
CA PHE A 39 -3.85 -13.62 -4.06
C PHE A 39 -4.46 -14.29 -5.30
N VAL A 40 -3.63 -14.87 -6.14
CA VAL A 40 -4.06 -15.55 -7.38
C VAL A 40 -4.88 -16.80 -7.08
N GLU A 41 -4.47 -17.61 -6.09
CA GLU A 41 -5.21 -18.79 -5.63
C GLU A 41 -6.66 -18.46 -5.23
N HIS A 42 -6.87 -17.30 -4.66
CA HIS A 42 -8.18 -16.84 -4.21
C HIS A 42 -8.94 -15.94 -5.20
N SER A 43 -8.29 -15.51 -6.29
CA SER A 43 -8.88 -14.65 -7.32
C SER A 43 -8.86 -15.30 -8.71
N SER A 44 -7.89 -14.95 -9.54
CA SER A 44 -7.70 -15.49 -10.88
C SER A 44 -6.23 -15.35 -11.30
N THR A 45 -5.75 -16.31 -12.11
CA THR A 45 -4.41 -16.26 -12.70
C THR A 45 -4.18 -15.04 -13.58
N SER A 46 -5.22 -14.43 -14.13
CA SER A 46 -5.13 -13.19 -14.91
C SER A 46 -4.59 -12.01 -14.09
N TYR A 47 -4.69 -12.05 -12.76
CA TYR A 47 -4.19 -10.99 -11.87
C TYR A 47 -2.74 -11.17 -11.42
N PHE A 48 -2.07 -12.25 -11.83
CA PHE A 48 -0.73 -12.58 -11.32
C PHE A 48 0.28 -11.43 -11.46
N LEU A 49 0.43 -10.89 -12.67
CA LEU A 49 1.36 -9.78 -12.91
C LEU A 49 0.97 -8.52 -12.15
N ALA A 50 -0.33 -8.19 -12.13
CA ALA A 50 -0.85 -7.03 -11.43
C ALA A 50 -0.60 -7.12 -9.93
N ALA A 51 -0.96 -8.25 -9.30
CA ALA A 51 -0.76 -8.48 -7.87
C ALA A 51 0.73 -8.42 -7.50
N LYS A 52 1.58 -9.13 -8.25
CA LYS A 52 3.01 -9.15 -8.01
C LYS A 52 3.65 -7.75 -8.14
N THR A 53 3.25 -6.98 -9.14
CA THR A 53 3.71 -5.60 -9.33
C THR A 53 3.29 -4.73 -8.15
N VAL A 54 2.00 -4.73 -7.80
CA VAL A 54 1.47 -3.92 -6.70
C VAL A 54 2.13 -4.28 -5.37
N PHE A 55 2.26 -5.56 -5.04
CA PHE A 55 2.88 -5.98 -3.79
C PHE A 55 4.37 -5.66 -3.75
N SER A 56 5.09 -5.83 -4.86
CA SER A 56 6.50 -5.45 -4.96
C SER A 56 6.72 -3.97 -4.68
N GLU A 57 5.86 -3.13 -5.23
CA GLU A 57 5.91 -1.69 -5.06
C GLU A 57 5.57 -1.25 -3.64
N LEU A 58 4.50 -1.79 -3.06
CA LEU A 58 4.09 -1.44 -1.71
C LEU A 58 5.09 -1.92 -0.66
N VAL A 59 5.61 -3.14 -0.79
CA VAL A 59 6.67 -3.69 0.08
C VAL A 59 7.97 -2.90 -0.11
N GLY A 60 8.31 -2.57 -1.36
CA GLY A 60 9.46 -1.74 -1.69
C GLY A 60 9.38 -0.35 -1.05
N ASN A 61 8.21 0.29 -1.08
CA ASN A 61 8.01 1.60 -0.44
C ASN A 61 8.25 1.56 1.07
N VAL A 62 7.84 0.49 1.75
CA VAL A 62 8.15 0.32 3.18
C VAL A 62 9.65 0.18 3.38
N THR A 63 10.32 -0.64 2.58
CA THR A 63 11.76 -0.88 2.71
C THR A 63 12.60 0.36 2.44
N ASP A 64 12.25 1.09 1.38
CA ASP A 64 13.08 2.16 0.85
C ASP A 64 12.80 3.53 1.50
N HIS A 65 11.61 3.73 2.07
CA HIS A 65 11.12 5.05 2.45
C HIS A 65 10.55 5.17 3.87
N SER A 66 10.33 4.07 4.58
CA SER A 66 9.73 4.17 5.93
C SER A 66 10.68 4.79 6.95
N GLU A 67 11.99 4.57 6.80
CA GLU A 67 13.01 4.89 7.82
C GLU A 67 12.68 4.31 9.21
N SER A 68 11.84 3.28 9.24
CA SER A 68 11.44 2.61 10.49
C SER A 68 12.56 1.73 11.03
N LYS A 69 12.74 1.75 12.35
CA LYS A 69 13.68 0.86 13.06
C LYS A 69 13.09 -0.53 13.30
N ILE A 70 11.80 -0.68 13.15
CA ILE A 70 11.10 -1.96 13.31
C ILE A 70 10.58 -2.44 11.97
N PRO A 71 10.52 -3.75 11.74
CA PRO A 71 9.98 -4.30 10.51
C PRO A 71 8.55 -3.84 10.24
N GLY A 72 8.23 -3.62 8.97
CA GLY A 72 6.86 -3.49 8.53
C GLY A 72 6.16 -4.84 8.52
N LEU A 73 4.85 -4.84 8.29
CA LEU A 73 4.04 -6.04 8.19
C LEU A 73 3.22 -6.03 6.91
N ALA A 74 3.13 -7.18 6.26
CA ALA A 74 2.21 -7.42 5.16
C ALA A 74 1.33 -8.62 5.48
N GLY A 75 0.03 -8.48 5.27
CA GLY A 75 -0.94 -9.55 5.47
C GLY A 75 -1.96 -9.61 4.34
N LEU A 76 -2.40 -10.82 4.02
CA LEU A 76 -3.48 -11.11 3.10
C LEU A 76 -4.58 -11.87 3.83
N GLN A 77 -5.80 -11.37 3.74
CA GLN A 77 -6.98 -12.08 4.21
C GLN A 77 -8.03 -12.23 3.12
N VAL A 78 -8.77 -13.31 3.21
CA VAL A 78 -9.87 -13.64 2.31
C VAL A 78 -11.09 -13.95 3.14
N TYR A 79 -12.15 -13.20 2.95
CA TYR A 79 -13.38 -13.41 3.71
C TYR A 79 -14.64 -13.17 2.86
N ARG A 80 -15.75 -13.73 3.28
CA ARG A 80 -17.04 -13.50 2.64
C ARG A 80 -18.01 -12.89 3.65
N PRO A 81 -18.29 -11.58 3.55
CA PRO A 81 -19.33 -10.98 4.35
C PRO A 81 -20.69 -11.63 4.04
N TYR A 82 -21.58 -11.66 5.05
CA TYR A 82 -22.91 -12.24 4.88
C TYR A 82 -23.65 -11.61 3.69
N ASN A 83 -24.15 -12.44 2.77
CA ASN A 83 -24.85 -12.03 1.54
C ASN A 83 -24.06 -11.09 0.61
N LYS A 84 -22.72 -11.12 0.66
CA LYS A 84 -21.86 -10.32 -0.22
C LYS A 84 -20.86 -11.21 -0.98
N PRO A 85 -20.28 -10.69 -2.06
CA PRO A 85 -19.18 -11.34 -2.76
C PRO A 85 -17.99 -11.59 -1.83
N LYS A 86 -17.17 -12.57 -2.20
CA LYS A 86 -15.86 -12.81 -1.57
C LYS A 86 -14.98 -11.56 -1.69
N HIS A 87 -14.37 -11.16 -0.58
CA HIS A 87 -13.41 -10.07 -0.52
C HIS A 87 -12.00 -10.62 -0.32
N ILE A 88 -11.05 -10.02 -1.02
CA ILE A 88 -9.62 -10.20 -0.78
C ILE A 88 -9.10 -8.86 -0.30
N GLN A 89 -8.45 -8.86 0.85
CA GLN A 89 -7.87 -7.66 1.44
C GLN A 89 -6.39 -7.89 1.73
N THR A 90 -5.54 -7.02 1.21
CA THR A 90 -4.13 -6.96 1.56
C THR A 90 -3.88 -5.73 2.43
N VAL A 91 -3.14 -5.90 3.50
CA VAL A 91 -2.71 -4.83 4.39
C VAL A 91 -1.19 -4.79 4.37
N ILE A 92 -0.63 -3.62 4.14
CA ILE A 92 0.80 -3.36 4.23
C ILE A 92 0.97 -2.17 5.16
N SER A 93 1.77 -2.33 6.20
CA SER A 93 1.94 -1.33 7.25
C SER A 93 3.39 -1.21 7.70
N ASP A 94 3.75 -0.02 8.12
CA ASP A 94 5.03 0.30 8.74
C ASP A 94 4.82 1.31 9.88
N SER A 95 5.90 1.58 10.62
CA SER A 95 5.96 2.58 11.69
C SER A 95 6.93 3.72 11.33
N GLY A 96 7.06 4.00 10.03
CA GLY A 96 7.98 5.00 9.52
C GLY A 96 7.42 6.42 9.48
N LEU A 97 8.07 7.25 8.68
CA LEU A 97 7.76 8.68 8.54
C LEU A 97 6.38 8.96 7.92
N GLY A 98 5.82 7.98 7.23
CA GLY A 98 4.57 8.10 6.49
C GLY A 98 4.74 8.75 5.10
N ILE A 99 3.78 8.48 4.22
CA ILE A 99 3.83 8.82 2.80
C ILE A 99 3.95 10.33 2.58
N ALA A 100 3.18 11.15 3.30
CA ALA A 100 3.17 12.60 3.10
C ALA A 100 4.53 13.22 3.39
N THR A 101 5.17 12.83 4.51
CA THR A 101 6.50 13.32 4.88
C THR A 101 7.56 12.90 3.87
N THR A 102 7.57 11.63 3.48
CA THR A 102 8.51 11.09 2.49
C THR A 102 8.38 11.79 1.13
N LEU A 103 7.15 11.97 0.65
CA LEU A 103 6.90 12.69 -0.60
C LEU A 103 7.37 14.13 -0.53
N ARG A 104 7.11 14.82 0.58
CA ARG A 104 7.49 16.22 0.78
C ARG A 104 9.02 16.41 0.75
N THR A 105 9.76 15.52 1.41
CA THR A 105 11.24 15.51 1.38
C THR A 105 11.77 15.36 -0.05
N THR A 106 11.22 14.44 -0.82
CA THR A 106 11.59 14.23 -2.23
C THR A 106 11.25 15.45 -3.08
N LEU A 107 10.06 16.04 -2.90
CA LEU A 107 9.66 17.24 -3.64
C LEU A 107 10.56 18.42 -3.36
N GLN A 108 10.99 18.59 -2.12
CA GLN A 108 11.87 19.70 -1.73
C GLN A 108 13.21 19.64 -2.49
N SER A 109 13.78 18.47 -2.65
CA SER A 109 15.06 18.28 -3.33
C SER A 109 14.96 18.30 -4.85
N GLU A 110 13.91 17.69 -5.42
CA GLU A 110 13.86 17.42 -6.85
C GLU A 110 12.88 18.34 -7.61
N HIS A 111 11.83 18.84 -6.93
CA HIS A 111 10.74 19.58 -7.56
C HIS A 111 10.28 20.79 -6.74
N PRO A 112 11.14 21.82 -6.55
CA PRO A 112 10.85 22.93 -5.64
C PRO A 112 9.56 23.72 -6.00
N LYS A 113 9.20 23.79 -7.27
CA LYS A 113 7.94 24.46 -7.69
C LYS A 113 6.70 23.70 -7.21
N LEU A 114 6.75 22.36 -7.22
CA LEU A 114 5.64 21.54 -6.73
C LEU A 114 5.68 21.47 -5.19
N TYR A 115 6.87 21.41 -4.61
CA TYR A 115 7.05 21.52 -3.16
C TYR A 115 6.37 22.76 -2.58
N ALA A 116 6.49 23.92 -3.23
CA ALA A 116 5.87 25.15 -2.76
C ALA A 116 4.34 25.05 -2.58
N GLN A 117 3.67 24.17 -3.35
CA GLN A 117 2.23 23.93 -3.24
C GLN A 117 1.86 23.07 -2.03
N PHE A 118 2.79 22.22 -1.56
CA PHE A 118 2.57 21.24 -0.50
C PHE A 118 3.52 21.38 0.69
N SER A 119 4.17 22.54 0.83
CA SER A 119 5.16 22.80 1.87
C SER A 119 4.56 22.92 3.28
N ALA A 120 3.30 23.31 3.39
CA ALA A 120 2.63 23.41 4.67
C ALA A 120 2.34 22.01 5.27
N GLU A 121 2.75 21.82 6.52
CA GLU A 121 2.55 20.57 7.26
C GLU A 121 1.19 20.58 7.97
N THR A 122 0.10 20.63 7.19
CA THR A 122 -1.27 20.53 7.69
C THR A 122 -1.92 19.24 7.18
N VAL A 123 -2.93 18.77 7.91
CA VAL A 123 -3.67 17.55 7.54
C VAL A 123 -4.28 17.66 6.15
N GLU A 124 -4.85 18.82 5.82
CA GLU A 124 -5.45 19.09 4.51
C GLU A 124 -4.41 19.01 3.39
N ASN A 125 -3.23 19.54 3.65
CA ASN A 125 -2.14 19.55 2.68
C ASN A 125 -1.52 18.15 2.51
N ASP A 126 -1.43 17.38 3.58
CA ASP A 126 -1.00 15.99 3.56
C ASP A 126 -1.97 15.13 2.73
N ILE A 127 -3.28 15.29 2.95
CA ILE A 127 -4.32 14.61 2.17
C ILE A 127 -4.20 14.97 0.69
N ALA A 128 -4.10 16.27 0.38
CA ALA A 128 -4.00 16.74 -1.01
C ALA A 128 -2.74 16.21 -1.71
N LEU A 129 -1.61 16.18 -1.02
CA LEU A 129 -0.35 15.64 -1.55
C LEU A 129 -0.46 14.14 -1.83
N VAL A 130 -0.94 13.36 -0.86
CA VAL A 130 -1.10 11.91 -1.01
C VAL A 130 -2.14 11.61 -2.10
N GLN A 131 -3.26 12.30 -2.12
CA GLN A 131 -4.27 12.16 -3.16
C GLN A 131 -3.69 12.45 -4.55
N LYS A 132 -2.91 13.52 -4.69
CA LYS A 132 -2.24 13.87 -5.95
C LYS A 132 -1.28 12.78 -6.39
N ALA A 133 -0.49 12.22 -5.49
CA ALA A 133 0.43 11.12 -5.80
C ALA A 133 -0.28 9.90 -6.38
N PHE A 134 -1.43 9.54 -5.84
CA PHE A 134 -2.20 8.38 -6.29
C PHE A 134 -3.08 8.65 -7.52
N THR A 135 -3.51 9.89 -7.76
CA THR A 135 -4.46 10.20 -8.83
C THR A 135 -3.80 10.75 -10.09
N SER A 136 -2.82 11.64 -10.00
CA SER A 136 -2.26 12.30 -11.17
C SER A 136 -1.08 11.57 -11.80
N GLY A 137 -0.40 10.70 -11.05
CA GLY A 137 0.84 10.05 -11.49
C GLY A 137 2.02 11.01 -11.72
N GLU A 138 1.82 12.32 -11.55
CA GLU A 138 2.87 13.33 -11.71
C GLU A 138 3.91 13.24 -10.60
N VAL A 139 3.46 12.95 -9.38
CA VAL A 139 4.32 12.78 -8.20
C VAL A 139 5.07 11.45 -8.23
N SER A 140 4.58 10.46 -8.98
CA SER A 140 5.24 9.16 -9.13
C SER A 140 6.46 9.17 -10.09
N ARG A 141 6.73 10.29 -10.73
CA ARG A 141 7.94 10.49 -11.57
C ARG A 141 9.14 10.99 -10.77
N PHE A 142 9.01 11.13 -9.46
CA PHE A 142 10.02 11.67 -8.59
C PHE A 142 10.97 10.57 -8.11
N GLY A 143 12.21 10.67 -8.55
CA GLY A 143 13.31 9.76 -8.25
C GLY A 143 13.77 8.97 -9.47
N LYS A 144 15.05 9.02 -9.76
CA LYS A 144 15.69 8.25 -10.85
C LYS A 144 15.42 6.75 -10.63
N GLY A 145 14.42 6.22 -11.31
CA GLY A 145 14.18 4.78 -11.46
C GLY A 145 13.15 4.14 -10.52
N ARG A 146 12.48 4.85 -9.59
CA ARG A 146 11.57 4.23 -8.60
C ARG A 146 10.20 4.89 -8.41
N GLY A 147 9.87 5.92 -9.16
CA GLY A 147 8.58 6.62 -9.02
C GLY A 147 7.37 5.95 -9.71
N LEU A 148 7.46 4.69 -10.07
CA LEU A 148 6.42 4.00 -10.86
C LEU A 148 5.38 3.30 -9.99
N GLY A 149 5.62 3.14 -8.67
CA GLY A 149 4.82 2.31 -7.79
C GLY A 149 3.34 2.67 -7.75
N PHE A 150 3.06 3.88 -7.38
CA PHE A 150 1.65 4.32 -7.31
C PHE A 150 0.97 4.43 -8.67
N LYS A 151 1.74 4.74 -9.73
CA LYS A 151 1.19 4.80 -11.09
C LYS A 151 0.76 3.42 -11.58
N SER A 152 1.62 2.42 -11.42
CA SER A 152 1.33 1.05 -11.82
C SER A 152 0.20 0.45 -10.98
N SER A 153 0.22 0.65 -9.66
CA SER A 153 -0.88 0.25 -8.77
C SER A 153 -2.21 0.87 -9.20
N ARG A 154 -2.22 2.16 -9.55
CA ARG A 154 -3.40 2.86 -10.08
C ARG A 154 -3.87 2.29 -11.41
N GLU A 155 -2.95 2.06 -12.37
CA GLU A 155 -3.30 1.52 -13.69
C GLU A 155 -3.92 0.12 -13.60
N HIS A 156 -3.47 -0.69 -12.64
CA HIS A 156 -4.09 -1.98 -12.35
C HIS A 156 -5.42 -1.82 -11.61
N ALA A 157 -5.49 -0.95 -10.60
CA ALA A 157 -6.71 -0.71 -9.83
C ALA A 157 -7.85 -0.15 -10.70
N SER A 158 -7.55 0.73 -11.67
CA SER A 158 -8.55 1.34 -12.56
C SER A 158 -9.20 0.36 -13.54
N LYS A 159 -8.61 -0.82 -13.76
CA LYS A 159 -9.16 -1.89 -14.60
C LYS A 159 -10.15 -2.79 -13.85
N GLU A 160 -10.18 -2.67 -12.53
CA GLU A 160 -10.94 -3.54 -11.66
C GLU A 160 -11.68 -2.72 -10.60
N LYS A 161 -12.62 -3.36 -9.91
CA LYS A 161 -13.28 -2.75 -8.76
C LYS A 161 -12.39 -2.90 -7.53
N VAL A 162 -11.59 -1.88 -7.24
CA VAL A 162 -10.63 -1.87 -6.13
C VAL A 162 -10.86 -0.66 -5.25
N ILE A 163 -10.69 -0.83 -3.95
CA ILE A 163 -10.65 0.27 -2.99
C ILE A 163 -9.25 0.24 -2.35
N ILE A 164 -8.56 1.37 -2.42
CA ILE A 164 -7.28 1.56 -1.73
C ILE A 164 -7.54 2.44 -0.51
N PHE A 165 -7.30 1.89 0.68
CA PHE A 165 -7.33 2.65 1.91
C PHE A 165 -5.90 3.02 2.33
N ILE A 166 -5.67 4.31 2.52
CA ILE A 166 -4.41 4.84 3.04
C ILE A 166 -4.71 5.40 4.43
N ARG A 167 -4.03 4.87 5.44
CA ARG A 167 -4.18 5.34 6.81
C ARG A 167 -2.84 5.84 7.32
N GLN A 168 -2.82 7.06 7.81
CA GLN A 168 -1.68 7.69 8.48
C GLN A 168 -2.08 8.17 9.88
N LEU A 169 -1.15 8.72 10.65
CA LEU A 169 -1.41 9.14 12.03
C LEU A 169 -2.59 10.10 12.17
N THR A 170 -2.74 11.02 11.23
CA THR A 170 -3.66 12.17 11.32
C THR A 170 -4.86 12.07 10.41
N PHE A 171 -4.86 11.15 9.42
CA PHE A 171 -5.95 11.02 8.45
C PHE A 171 -6.10 9.61 7.90
N SER A 172 -7.22 9.37 7.25
CA SER A 172 -7.44 8.23 6.36
C SER A 172 -8.04 8.71 5.04
N LEU A 173 -7.61 8.10 3.94
CA LEU A 173 -8.06 8.39 2.59
C LEU A 173 -8.55 7.09 1.94
N ALA A 174 -9.73 7.11 1.32
CA ALA A 174 -10.24 6.02 0.51
C ALA A 174 -10.25 6.45 -0.97
N LEU A 175 -9.60 5.67 -1.81
CA LEU A 175 -9.59 5.84 -3.26
C LEU A 175 -10.37 4.69 -3.88
N GLU A 176 -11.53 4.99 -4.45
CA GLU A 176 -12.39 4.01 -5.09
C GLU A 176 -12.16 4.01 -6.60
N TYR A 177 -11.82 2.85 -7.13
CA TYR A 177 -11.65 2.61 -8.55
C TYR A 177 -12.81 1.75 -9.04
N SER A 178 -13.51 2.22 -10.04
CA SER A 178 -14.56 1.48 -10.73
C SER A 178 -14.09 1.15 -12.14
N LYS A 179 -14.47 -0.02 -12.61
CA LYS A 179 -14.27 -0.39 -14.01
C LYS A 179 -15.05 0.61 -14.88
N GLY A 180 -14.33 1.38 -15.70
CA GLY A 180 -14.93 2.26 -16.69
C GLY A 180 -15.56 1.51 -17.85
#